data_fc17e81c84cf97f682e5406212713ce4
#
_entry.id   fc17e81c84cf97f682e5406212713ce4
#
_cell.length_a   1.000
_cell.length_b   1.000
_cell.length_c   1.000
_cell.angle_alpha   90.00
_cell.angle_beta   90.00
_cell.angle_gamma   90.00
#
_symmetry.space_group_name_H-M   'P 1'
#
loop_
_entity.id
_entity.type
_entity.pdbx_description
1 polymer ?
#
loop_
_entity_poly.entity_id
_entity_poly.type
_entity_poly.pdbx_seq_one_letter_code
_entity_poly.pdbx_strand_id
1 'polypeptide(L)'
;MTNPVVSRAAVIGLGLIGGSVAAALRQQGCYVSSYDIDVSNTASGLDLGIIDNAAETVSDAAEGAELIVVAVPILSMKEVFSAIEESFDQPHIAITDVGSVKGEVLNSLKQVAGKIPSNFVPGHPIAGSEMNGIAAADADLFRQHQVILTPLENTFEDSTSRVVQMWQSFGADVSSMQVDHHDIVLAQTSHLPHLLA
;
A
#
# COMPACT_ATOMS: atom_id res chain seq x y z
N MET A 1 24.89 -1.78 5.79
CA MET A 1 23.69 -1.52 5.01
C MET A 1 22.81 -2.76 5.16
N THR A 2 21.62 -2.64 5.71
CA THR A 2 20.65 -3.73 5.77
C THR A 2 20.17 -3.99 4.33
N ASN A 3 20.05 -5.26 3.93
CA ASN A 3 19.47 -5.60 2.64
C ASN A 3 18.00 -5.12 2.63
N PRO A 4 17.50 -4.55 1.53
CA PRO A 4 16.11 -4.18 1.41
C PRO A 4 15.21 -5.43 1.54
N VAL A 5 13.99 -5.25 2.04
CA VAL A 5 13.00 -6.33 2.18
C VAL A 5 12.64 -6.93 0.81
N VAL A 6 12.61 -6.07 -0.21
CA VAL A 6 12.41 -6.43 -1.62
C VAL A 6 13.36 -5.61 -2.49
N SER A 7 13.79 -6.18 -3.60
CA SER A 7 14.69 -5.48 -4.55
C SER A 7 13.89 -4.51 -5.44
N ARG A 8 12.64 -4.84 -5.77
CA ARG A 8 11.78 -4.05 -6.64
C ARG A 8 10.35 -4.00 -6.11
N ALA A 9 9.82 -2.79 -6.02
CA ALA A 9 8.44 -2.54 -5.61
C ALA A 9 7.71 -1.65 -6.61
N ALA A 10 6.39 -1.84 -6.69
CA ALA A 10 5.46 -0.94 -7.35
C ALA A 10 4.64 -0.17 -6.29
N VAL A 11 4.51 1.15 -6.45
CA VAL A 11 3.61 1.96 -5.64
C VAL A 11 2.59 2.64 -6.57
N ILE A 12 1.32 2.28 -6.41
CA ILE A 12 0.22 2.79 -7.24
C ILE A 12 -0.53 3.86 -6.45
N GLY A 13 -0.43 5.10 -6.91
CA GLY A 13 -0.90 6.30 -6.22
C GLY A 13 0.20 6.96 -5.40
N LEU A 14 0.52 8.21 -5.74
CA LEU A 14 1.58 9.02 -5.12
C LEU A 14 1.02 10.23 -4.35
N GLY A 15 -0.02 10.00 -3.56
CA GLY A 15 -0.45 10.96 -2.53
C GLY A 15 0.52 10.97 -1.33
N LEU A 16 0.09 11.56 -0.21
CA LEU A 16 0.88 11.57 1.03
C LEU A 16 1.34 10.15 1.43
N ILE A 17 0.42 9.20 1.54
CA ILE A 17 0.72 7.84 2.03
C ILE A 17 1.58 7.07 1.02
N GLY A 18 1.15 7.01 -0.25
CA GLY A 18 1.89 6.29 -1.29
C GLY A 18 3.28 6.88 -1.54
N GLY A 19 3.40 8.22 -1.58
CA GLY A 19 4.68 8.91 -1.68
C GLY A 19 5.60 8.61 -0.50
N SER A 20 5.05 8.57 0.73
CA SER A 20 5.83 8.24 1.93
C SER A 20 6.30 6.77 1.92
N VAL A 21 5.46 5.82 1.45
CA VAL A 21 5.86 4.43 1.24
C VAL A 21 6.98 4.34 0.21
N ALA A 22 6.84 5.03 -0.93
CA ALA A 22 7.87 5.08 -1.97
C ALA A 22 9.19 5.63 -1.44
N ALA A 23 9.14 6.74 -0.70
CA ALA A 23 10.32 7.35 -0.08
C ALA A 23 11.01 6.41 0.91
N ALA A 24 10.25 5.72 1.78
CA ALA A 24 10.79 4.77 2.75
C ALA A 24 11.43 3.55 2.08
N LEU A 25 10.82 3.00 1.02
CA LEU A 25 11.38 1.92 0.22
C LEU A 25 12.70 2.35 -0.46
N ARG A 26 12.73 3.54 -1.05
CA ARG A 26 13.93 4.10 -1.69
C ARG A 26 15.08 4.27 -0.72
N GLN A 27 14.83 4.77 0.50
CA GLN A 27 15.86 4.91 1.54
C GLN A 27 16.51 3.56 1.90
N GLN A 28 15.82 2.45 1.72
CA GLN A 28 16.32 1.10 1.95
C GLN A 28 17.04 0.50 0.74
N GLY A 29 17.10 1.22 -0.38
CA GLY A 29 17.75 0.76 -1.60
C GLY A 29 16.86 -0.10 -2.51
N CYS A 30 15.55 -0.13 -2.27
CA CYS A 30 14.58 -0.75 -3.17
C CYS A 30 14.43 0.09 -4.45
N TYR A 31 14.37 -0.55 -5.62
CA TYR A 31 13.93 0.10 -6.86
C TYR A 31 12.42 0.28 -6.84
N VAL A 32 11.96 1.51 -6.99
CA VAL A 32 10.53 1.85 -6.92
C VAL A 32 10.03 2.34 -8.28
N SER A 33 9.10 1.58 -8.88
CA SER A 33 8.31 1.98 -10.03
C SER A 33 6.94 2.47 -9.56
N SER A 34 6.42 3.55 -10.12
CA SER A 34 5.14 4.10 -9.66
C SER A 34 4.29 4.57 -10.82
N TYR A 35 2.97 4.48 -10.60
CA TYR A 35 1.95 5.07 -11.43
C TYR A 35 1.03 5.96 -10.59
N ASP A 36 0.67 7.10 -11.13
CA ASP A 36 -0.39 7.96 -10.59
C ASP A 36 -1.21 8.50 -11.77
N ILE A 37 -2.52 8.65 -11.57
CA ILE A 37 -3.42 9.21 -12.60
C ILE A 37 -3.07 10.66 -12.92
N ASP A 38 -2.53 11.40 -11.95
CA ASP A 38 -1.94 12.71 -12.14
C ASP A 38 -0.44 12.56 -12.42
N VAL A 39 -0.06 12.69 -13.68
CA VAL A 39 1.33 12.58 -14.13
C VAL A 39 2.27 13.60 -13.47
N SER A 40 1.74 14.69 -12.91
CA SER A 40 2.54 15.64 -12.14
C SER A 40 3.06 15.05 -10.83
N ASN A 41 2.33 14.09 -10.24
CA ASN A 41 2.78 13.37 -9.05
C ASN A 41 3.96 12.46 -9.38
N THR A 42 3.93 11.71 -10.48
CA THR A 42 5.06 10.87 -10.88
C THR A 42 6.29 11.70 -11.26
N ALA A 43 6.10 12.83 -11.98
CA ALA A 43 7.17 13.78 -12.27
C ALA A 43 7.81 14.33 -10.97
N SER A 44 6.99 14.77 -10.01
CA SER A 44 7.46 15.22 -8.71
C SER A 44 8.17 14.10 -7.93
N GLY A 45 7.70 12.86 -8.03
CA GLY A 45 8.31 11.70 -7.41
C GLY A 45 9.73 11.42 -7.91
N LEU A 46 9.96 11.59 -9.22
CA LEU A 46 11.30 11.52 -9.83
C LEU A 46 12.19 12.68 -9.34
N ASP A 47 11.68 13.91 -9.37
CA ASP A 47 12.43 15.10 -8.95
C ASP A 47 12.82 15.04 -7.47
N LEU A 48 11.94 14.51 -6.61
CA LEU A 48 12.21 14.29 -5.19
C LEU A 48 13.11 13.06 -4.92
N GLY A 49 13.36 12.23 -5.93
CA GLY A 49 14.16 11.00 -5.81
C GLY A 49 13.50 9.90 -4.98
N ILE A 50 12.18 9.94 -4.82
CA ILE A 50 11.41 8.93 -4.06
C ILE A 50 10.92 7.77 -4.93
N ILE A 51 11.00 7.90 -6.26
CA ILE A 51 10.79 6.82 -7.22
C ILE A 51 11.93 6.76 -8.24
N ASP A 52 12.14 5.61 -8.88
CA ASP A 52 13.12 5.41 -9.95
C ASP A 52 12.49 5.47 -11.33
N ASN A 53 11.20 5.12 -11.42
CA ASN A 53 10.47 5.03 -12.67
C ASN A 53 9.05 5.56 -12.54
N ALA A 54 8.69 6.46 -13.44
CA ALA A 54 7.32 6.92 -13.66
C ALA A 54 6.71 6.07 -14.80
N ALA A 55 5.88 5.10 -14.45
CA ALA A 55 5.25 4.20 -15.41
C ALA A 55 4.06 4.87 -16.10
N GLU A 56 3.80 4.49 -17.35
CA GLU A 56 2.67 5.00 -18.14
C GLU A 56 1.33 4.34 -17.74
N THR A 57 1.39 3.11 -17.24
CA THR A 57 0.21 2.35 -16.78
C THR A 57 0.47 1.67 -15.46
N VAL A 58 -0.62 1.25 -14.80
CA VAL A 58 -0.55 0.44 -13.57
C VAL A 58 0.19 -0.88 -13.81
N SER A 59 -0.07 -1.55 -14.93
CA SER A 59 0.57 -2.81 -15.30
C SER A 59 2.07 -2.62 -15.50
N ASP A 60 2.51 -1.55 -16.18
CA ASP A 60 3.93 -1.25 -16.37
C ASP A 60 4.64 -0.98 -15.04
N ALA A 61 3.95 -0.30 -14.10
CA ALA A 61 4.50 -0.08 -12.76
C ALA A 61 4.72 -1.40 -12.02
N ALA A 62 3.79 -2.35 -12.16
CA ALA A 62 3.81 -3.65 -11.48
C ALA A 62 4.78 -4.66 -12.12
N GLU A 63 5.31 -4.39 -13.32
CA GLU A 63 6.19 -5.33 -14.03
C GLU A 63 7.47 -5.63 -13.23
N GLY A 64 7.69 -6.91 -12.94
CA GLY A 64 8.85 -7.40 -12.20
C GLY A 64 8.87 -7.00 -10.71
N ALA A 65 7.78 -6.46 -10.17
CA ALA A 65 7.69 -6.12 -8.75
C ALA A 65 7.54 -7.38 -7.88
N GLU A 66 8.26 -7.42 -6.77
CA GLU A 66 8.12 -8.41 -5.70
C GLU A 66 7.09 -7.96 -4.66
N LEU A 67 6.80 -6.66 -4.63
CA LEU A 67 5.83 -6.02 -3.75
C LEU A 67 5.04 -4.97 -4.52
N ILE A 68 3.71 -5.02 -4.42
CA ILE A 68 2.81 -4.01 -5.00
C ILE A 68 2.03 -3.35 -3.86
N VAL A 69 2.14 -2.03 -3.74
CA VAL A 69 1.40 -1.23 -2.76
C VAL A 69 0.35 -0.39 -3.47
N VAL A 70 -0.92 -0.64 -3.16
CA VAL A 70 -2.07 0.09 -3.73
C VAL A 70 -2.47 1.22 -2.78
N ALA A 71 -2.14 2.46 -3.16
CA ALA A 71 -2.31 3.66 -2.35
C ALA A 71 -3.24 4.68 -3.03
N VAL A 72 -4.30 4.20 -3.67
CA VAL A 72 -5.31 5.01 -4.35
C VAL A 72 -6.59 5.13 -3.52
N PRO A 73 -7.45 6.13 -3.78
CA PRO A 73 -8.79 6.20 -3.19
C PRO A 73 -9.59 4.92 -3.43
N ILE A 74 -10.45 4.56 -2.48
CA ILE A 74 -11.23 3.32 -2.51
C ILE A 74 -12.03 3.12 -3.81
N LEU A 75 -12.58 4.21 -4.37
CA LEU A 75 -13.35 4.17 -5.60
C LEU A 75 -12.53 3.82 -6.85
N SER A 76 -11.21 4.03 -6.80
CA SER A 76 -10.28 3.70 -7.90
C SER A 76 -9.64 2.31 -7.75
N MET A 77 -9.81 1.64 -6.61
CA MET A 77 -9.13 0.36 -6.33
C MET A 77 -9.53 -0.74 -7.30
N LYS A 78 -10.80 -0.79 -7.71
CA LYS A 78 -11.29 -1.81 -8.65
C LYS A 78 -10.55 -1.75 -10.00
N GLU A 79 -10.32 -0.57 -10.53
CA GLU A 79 -9.59 -0.37 -11.80
C GLU A 79 -8.12 -0.79 -11.64
N VAL A 80 -7.50 -0.38 -10.53
CA VAL A 80 -6.12 -0.78 -10.22
C VAL A 80 -6.00 -2.29 -10.07
N PHE A 81 -6.89 -2.95 -9.33
CA PHE A 81 -6.88 -4.40 -9.16
C PHE A 81 -7.09 -5.15 -10.49
N SER A 82 -7.95 -4.63 -11.38
CA SER A 82 -8.11 -5.21 -12.72
C SER A 82 -6.81 -5.12 -13.54
N ALA A 83 -6.05 -4.02 -13.40
CA ALA A 83 -4.82 -3.84 -14.15
C ALA A 83 -3.64 -4.70 -13.64
N ILE A 84 -3.71 -5.21 -12.40
CA ILE A 84 -2.68 -6.09 -11.81
C ILE A 84 -3.18 -7.53 -11.62
N GLU A 85 -4.26 -7.94 -12.28
CA GLU A 85 -4.87 -9.27 -12.09
C GLU A 85 -3.87 -10.41 -12.38
N GLU A 86 -2.95 -10.23 -13.33
CA GLU A 86 -1.89 -11.19 -13.63
C GLU A 86 -0.91 -11.42 -12.46
N SER A 87 -0.84 -10.49 -11.50
CA SER A 87 -0.02 -10.61 -10.29
C SER A 87 -0.72 -11.40 -9.18
N PHE A 88 -2.02 -11.75 -9.34
CA PHE A 88 -2.77 -12.47 -8.32
C PHE A 88 -2.31 -13.93 -8.18
N ASP A 89 -2.35 -14.40 -6.93
CA ASP A 89 -1.93 -15.75 -6.55
C ASP A 89 -0.49 -16.13 -6.96
N GLN A 90 0.37 -15.15 -7.28
CA GLN A 90 1.78 -15.36 -7.55
C GLN A 90 2.58 -15.40 -6.23
N PRO A 91 3.19 -16.56 -5.85
CA PRO A 91 3.81 -16.69 -4.52
C PRO A 91 5.01 -15.77 -4.29
N HIS A 92 5.66 -15.32 -5.38
CA HIS A 92 6.82 -14.42 -5.30
C HIS A 92 6.44 -12.94 -5.22
N ILE A 93 5.17 -12.58 -5.42
CA ILE A 93 4.66 -11.21 -5.33
C ILE A 93 3.80 -11.08 -4.08
N ALA A 94 4.04 -10.08 -3.26
CA ALA A 94 3.12 -9.66 -2.21
C ALA A 94 2.36 -8.40 -2.67
N ILE A 95 1.05 -8.37 -2.43
CA ILE A 95 0.21 -7.21 -2.74
C ILE A 95 -0.39 -6.70 -1.44
N THR A 96 -0.34 -5.41 -1.19
CA THR A 96 -0.96 -4.77 -0.03
C THR A 96 -1.63 -3.46 -0.44
N ASP A 97 -2.54 -2.98 0.40
CA ASP A 97 -3.17 -1.67 0.26
C ASP A 97 -2.96 -0.81 1.51
N VAL A 98 -3.37 0.45 1.44
CA VAL A 98 -3.31 1.41 2.55
C VAL A 98 -4.69 2.01 2.89
N GLY A 99 -5.76 1.43 2.38
CA GLY A 99 -7.12 1.93 2.55
C GLY A 99 -7.62 1.84 3.99
N SER A 100 -8.49 2.75 4.39
CA SER A 100 -9.01 2.83 5.76
C SER A 100 -10.22 1.92 6.05
N VAL A 101 -10.88 1.37 5.03
CA VAL A 101 -12.05 0.47 5.15
C VAL A 101 -11.75 -0.84 4.47
N LYS A 102 -11.43 -1.86 5.26
CA LYS A 102 -10.94 -3.15 4.72
C LYS A 102 -12.02 -3.95 4.01
N GLY A 103 -13.26 -3.91 4.49
CA GLY A 103 -14.39 -4.58 3.84
C GLY A 103 -14.60 -4.12 2.40
N GLU A 104 -14.50 -2.81 2.12
CA GLU A 104 -14.67 -2.28 0.77
C GLU A 104 -13.49 -2.62 -0.15
N VAL A 105 -12.27 -2.66 0.39
CA VAL A 105 -11.09 -3.13 -0.37
C VAL A 105 -11.28 -4.57 -0.82
N LEU A 106 -11.68 -5.46 0.11
CA LEU A 106 -11.94 -6.87 -0.21
C LEU A 106 -13.11 -7.04 -1.17
N ASN A 107 -14.15 -6.20 -1.05
CA ASN A 107 -15.29 -6.20 -1.97
C ASN A 107 -14.85 -5.84 -3.40
N SER A 108 -14.00 -4.83 -3.55
CA SER A 108 -13.41 -4.45 -4.83
C SER A 108 -12.60 -5.60 -5.47
N LEU A 109 -11.77 -6.30 -4.68
CA LEU A 109 -11.03 -7.48 -5.14
C LEU A 109 -11.95 -8.64 -5.57
N LYS A 110 -13.00 -8.93 -4.78
CA LYS A 110 -13.97 -9.97 -5.12
C LYS A 110 -14.71 -9.67 -6.44
N GLN A 111 -14.98 -8.40 -6.72
CA GLN A 111 -15.63 -8.01 -7.97
C GLN A 111 -14.72 -8.21 -9.19
N VAL A 112 -13.41 -8.14 -9.04
CA VAL A 112 -12.43 -8.36 -10.11
C VAL A 112 -12.13 -9.85 -10.26
N ALA A 113 -11.63 -10.49 -9.21
CA ALA A 113 -11.05 -11.84 -9.25
C ALA A 113 -12.04 -12.96 -8.84
N GLY A 114 -13.27 -12.63 -8.45
CA GLY A 114 -14.24 -13.60 -7.91
C GLY A 114 -13.91 -14.13 -6.51
N LYS A 115 -12.70 -13.93 -6.03
CA LYS A 115 -12.18 -14.34 -4.72
C LYS A 115 -11.15 -13.32 -4.24
N ILE A 116 -10.65 -13.49 -3.00
CA ILE A 116 -9.48 -12.72 -2.54
C ILE A 116 -8.21 -13.51 -2.92
N PRO A 117 -7.28 -12.89 -3.67
CA PRO A 117 -6.01 -13.53 -4.01
C PRO A 117 -5.19 -13.89 -2.77
N SER A 118 -4.54 -15.06 -2.79
CA SER A 118 -3.80 -15.57 -1.63
C SER A 118 -2.52 -14.78 -1.31
N ASN A 119 -2.02 -13.98 -2.25
CA ASN A 119 -0.88 -13.09 -2.05
C ASN A 119 -1.27 -11.65 -1.68
N PHE A 120 -2.55 -11.40 -1.39
CA PHE A 120 -3.03 -10.09 -0.94
C PHE A 120 -3.09 -10.01 0.58
N VAL A 121 -2.44 -9.01 1.15
CA VAL A 121 -2.38 -8.72 2.59
C VAL A 121 -2.99 -7.34 2.83
N PRO A 122 -4.24 -7.24 3.28
CA PRO A 122 -4.86 -5.94 3.51
C PRO A 122 -4.15 -5.19 4.64
N GLY A 123 -3.87 -3.90 4.43
CA GLY A 123 -3.17 -3.06 5.39
C GLY A 123 -3.86 -1.71 5.59
N HIS A 124 -3.69 -1.13 6.78
CA HIS A 124 -4.16 0.21 7.12
C HIS A 124 -3.16 0.91 8.02
N PRO A 125 -2.29 1.79 7.48
CA PRO A 125 -1.44 2.64 8.30
C PRO A 125 -2.29 3.71 9.00
N ILE A 126 -2.19 3.76 10.33
CA ILE A 126 -2.83 4.80 11.15
C ILE A 126 -1.84 5.96 11.26
N ALA A 127 -1.60 6.59 10.14
CA ALA A 127 -0.69 7.70 10.00
C ALA A 127 -1.28 8.70 8.99
N GLY A 128 -1.00 9.97 9.21
CA GLY A 128 -1.47 11.04 8.33
C GLY A 128 -0.92 12.38 8.77
N SER A 129 -1.12 13.38 7.96
CA SER A 129 -0.83 14.78 8.31
C SER A 129 -1.94 15.68 7.78
N GLU A 130 -1.98 16.93 8.24
CA GLU A 130 -2.87 17.94 7.68
C GLU A 130 -2.49 18.35 6.25
N MET A 131 -1.25 18.05 5.84
CA MET A 131 -0.75 18.28 4.49
C MET A 131 -1.12 17.11 3.58
N ASN A 132 -1.39 17.42 2.32
CA ASN A 132 -1.81 16.45 1.32
C ASN A 132 -0.87 16.44 0.10
N GLY A 133 -0.95 15.37 -0.69
CA GLY A 133 -0.20 15.22 -1.94
C GLY A 133 1.24 14.76 -1.74
N ILE A 134 1.92 14.55 -2.87
CA ILE A 134 3.28 14.00 -2.91
C ILE A 134 4.32 14.94 -2.28
N ALA A 135 4.12 16.25 -2.34
CA ALA A 135 5.03 17.23 -1.74
C ALA A 135 5.12 17.12 -0.21
N ALA A 136 4.16 16.47 0.43
CA ALA A 136 4.14 16.19 1.85
C ALA A 136 4.68 14.78 2.18
N ALA A 137 5.15 14.01 1.19
CA ALA A 137 5.68 12.67 1.40
C ALA A 137 6.90 12.72 2.32
N ASP A 138 6.90 11.84 3.33
CA ASP A 138 7.95 11.74 4.34
C ASP A 138 8.27 10.26 4.59
N ALA A 139 9.51 9.87 4.39
CA ALA A 139 9.96 8.50 4.61
C ALA A 139 9.85 8.04 6.07
N ASP A 140 9.83 8.98 7.01
CA ASP A 140 9.66 8.73 8.45
C ASP A 140 8.20 8.81 8.92
N LEU A 141 7.23 9.04 8.01
CA LEU A 141 5.80 9.18 8.34
C LEU A 141 5.26 8.02 9.19
N PHE A 142 5.76 6.82 8.99
CA PHE A 142 5.24 5.62 9.65
C PHE A 142 5.97 5.27 10.95
N ARG A 143 7.08 5.96 11.26
CA ARG A 143 7.87 5.71 12.47
C ARG A 143 7.04 5.92 13.73
N GLN A 144 6.97 4.88 14.58
CA GLN A 144 6.17 4.85 15.81
C GLN A 144 4.65 5.04 15.59
N HIS A 145 4.17 4.90 14.34
CA HIS A 145 2.75 4.84 14.04
C HIS A 145 2.29 3.38 13.90
N GLN A 146 1.04 3.14 14.26
CA GLN A 146 0.43 1.83 14.14
C GLN A 146 0.10 1.52 12.67
N VAL A 147 0.38 0.29 12.26
CA VAL A 147 -0.13 -0.28 11.01
C VAL A 147 -0.91 -1.54 11.35
N ILE A 148 -2.17 -1.59 10.93
CA ILE A 148 -3.04 -2.72 11.17
C ILE A 148 -3.12 -3.56 9.90
N LEU A 149 -2.74 -4.84 9.99
CA LEU A 149 -2.90 -5.80 8.92
C LEU A 149 -4.10 -6.70 9.21
N THR A 150 -4.81 -7.09 8.16
CA THR A 150 -5.96 -7.99 8.29
C THR A 150 -5.83 -9.19 7.35
N PRO A 151 -4.77 -10.03 7.49
CA PRO A 151 -4.58 -11.18 6.64
C PRO A 151 -5.75 -12.17 6.79
N LEU A 152 -6.11 -12.82 5.69
CA LEU A 152 -7.19 -13.82 5.65
C LEU A 152 -6.61 -15.22 5.85
N GLU A 153 -7.47 -16.20 6.14
CA GLU A 153 -7.05 -17.60 6.35
C GLU A 153 -6.32 -18.21 5.14
N ASN A 154 -6.65 -17.75 3.93
CA ASN A 154 -6.02 -18.22 2.69
C ASN A 154 -4.81 -17.39 2.26
N THR A 155 -4.43 -16.36 3.03
CA THR A 155 -3.27 -15.51 2.68
C THR A 155 -1.97 -16.29 2.86
N PHE A 156 -1.07 -16.21 1.88
CA PHE A 156 0.25 -16.83 1.96
C PHE A 156 1.06 -16.26 3.12
N GLU A 157 1.67 -17.13 3.92
CA GLU A 157 2.52 -16.72 5.05
C GLU A 157 3.71 -15.86 4.60
N ASP A 158 4.33 -16.19 3.46
CA ASP A 158 5.44 -15.43 2.89
C ASP A 158 5.02 -14.01 2.50
N SER A 159 3.82 -13.84 1.93
CA SER A 159 3.28 -12.52 1.59
C SER A 159 3.01 -11.69 2.85
N THR A 160 2.40 -12.31 3.88
CA THR A 160 2.17 -11.66 5.17
C THR A 160 3.49 -11.25 5.82
N SER A 161 4.47 -12.15 5.86
CA SER A 161 5.80 -11.89 6.42
C SER A 161 6.51 -10.73 5.71
N ARG A 162 6.45 -10.69 4.38
CA ARG A 162 7.05 -9.62 3.56
C ARG A 162 6.43 -8.26 3.84
N VAL A 163 5.09 -8.19 3.93
CA VAL A 163 4.38 -6.95 4.24
C VAL A 163 4.65 -6.49 5.68
N VAL A 164 4.67 -7.42 6.65
CA VAL A 164 5.07 -7.11 8.04
C VAL A 164 6.48 -6.54 8.10
N GLN A 165 7.46 -7.20 7.45
CA GLN A 165 8.85 -6.74 7.42
C GLN A 165 8.99 -5.37 6.76
N MET A 166 8.25 -5.10 5.68
CA MET A 166 8.22 -3.78 5.04
C MET A 166 7.81 -2.69 6.06
N TRP A 167 6.67 -2.83 6.71
CA TRP A 167 6.19 -1.83 7.66
C TRP A 167 7.11 -1.68 8.89
N GLN A 168 7.61 -2.80 9.43
CA GLN A 168 8.57 -2.78 10.53
C GLN A 168 9.89 -2.08 10.14
N SER A 169 10.33 -2.25 8.90
CA SER A 169 11.54 -1.58 8.40
C SER A 169 11.37 -0.08 8.25
N PHE A 170 10.14 0.43 8.14
CA PHE A 170 9.79 1.86 8.22
C PHE A 170 9.68 2.38 9.66
N GLY A 171 9.89 1.50 10.65
CA GLY A 171 9.77 1.83 12.07
C GLY A 171 8.33 1.87 12.59
N ALA A 172 7.39 1.25 11.86
CA ALA A 172 5.98 1.15 12.27
C ALA A 172 5.76 0.05 13.32
N ASP A 173 4.75 0.27 14.19
CA ASP A 173 4.23 -0.74 15.10
C ASP A 173 3.14 -1.56 14.39
N VAL A 174 3.48 -2.80 14.01
CA VAL A 174 2.58 -3.65 13.21
C VAL A 174 1.76 -4.55 14.13
N SER A 175 0.44 -4.52 13.95
CA SER A 175 -0.51 -5.42 14.61
C SER A 175 -1.42 -6.10 13.59
N SER A 176 -2.10 -7.18 13.99
CA SER A 176 -3.06 -7.88 13.14
C SER A 176 -4.38 -8.08 13.82
N MET A 177 -5.48 -7.99 13.06
CA MET A 177 -6.83 -8.31 13.54
C MET A 177 -7.71 -8.81 12.40
N GLN A 178 -8.91 -9.29 12.74
CA GLN A 178 -9.91 -9.69 11.76
C GLN A 178 -10.51 -8.48 11.05
N VAL A 179 -10.87 -8.61 9.76
CA VAL A 179 -11.44 -7.54 8.92
C VAL A 179 -12.66 -6.87 9.57
N ASP A 180 -13.64 -7.66 10.01
CA ASP A 180 -14.88 -7.13 10.60
C ASP A 180 -14.59 -6.38 11.91
N HIS A 181 -13.66 -6.88 12.72
CA HIS A 181 -13.26 -6.22 13.95
C HIS A 181 -12.55 -4.89 13.67
N HIS A 182 -11.65 -4.88 12.67
CA HIS A 182 -10.98 -3.67 12.20
C HIS A 182 -12.00 -2.58 11.84
N ASP A 183 -12.94 -2.89 10.94
CA ASP A 183 -13.87 -1.89 10.43
C ASP A 183 -14.82 -1.35 11.54
N ILE A 184 -15.25 -2.21 12.47
CA ILE A 184 -16.04 -1.80 13.64
C ILE A 184 -15.25 -0.86 14.56
N VAL A 185 -14.02 -1.22 14.92
CA VAL A 185 -13.18 -0.43 15.83
C VAL A 185 -12.85 0.93 15.20
N LEU A 186 -12.42 0.95 13.94
CA LEU A 186 -12.03 2.19 13.26
C LEU A 186 -13.24 3.09 12.95
N ALA A 187 -14.42 2.53 12.68
CA ALA A 187 -15.65 3.31 12.56
C ALA A 187 -15.96 4.09 13.85
N GLN A 188 -15.75 3.47 15.01
CA GLN A 188 -16.03 4.08 16.31
C GLN A 188 -14.95 5.07 16.78
N THR A 189 -13.68 4.76 16.53
CA THR A 189 -12.55 5.50 17.12
C THR A 189 -11.99 6.59 16.22
N SER A 190 -12.13 6.45 14.90
CA SER A 190 -11.56 7.37 13.91
C SER A 190 -12.63 8.09 13.08
N HIS A 191 -13.54 7.35 12.45
CA HIS A 191 -14.46 7.95 11.48
C HIS A 191 -15.58 8.75 12.15
N LEU A 192 -16.18 8.26 13.24
CA LEU A 192 -17.26 8.95 13.93
C LEU A 192 -16.81 10.30 14.55
N PRO A 193 -15.65 10.41 15.21
CA PRO A 193 -15.14 11.70 15.69
C PRO A 193 -14.93 12.74 14.58
N HIS A 194 -14.49 12.33 13.40
CA HIS A 194 -14.31 13.23 12.24
C HIS A 194 -15.64 13.75 11.66
N LEU A 195 -16.75 13.03 11.84
CA LEU A 195 -18.07 13.48 11.41
C LEU A 195 -18.73 14.46 12.40
N LEU A 196 -18.20 14.51 13.65
CA LEU A 196 -18.75 15.33 14.74
C LEU A 196 -17.91 16.58 15.02
N ALA A 197 -16.74 16.72 14.41
CA ALA A 197 -15.84 17.86 14.50
C ALA A 197 -16.07 18.86 13.37
#